data_3fecff021bbe832830f1d0a7e3546779
#
_entry.id   3fecff021bbe832830f1d0a7e3546779
#
_cell.length_a   1.000
_cell.length_b   1.000
_cell.length_c   1.000
_cell.angle_alpha   90.00
_cell.angle_beta   90.00
_cell.angle_gamma   90.00
#
_symmetry.space_group_name_H-M   'P 1'
#
loop_
_entity.id
_entity.type
_entity.pdbx_description
1 polymer ?
#
loop_
_entity_poly.entity_id
_entity_poly.type
_entity_poly.pdbx_seq_one_letter_code
_entity_poly.pdbx_strand_id
1 'polypeptide(L)'
;RRQRQMCIRDRGNPNEFDSRVYRAYKEERDRMEGSNFCQEIAVLRAVSEIICWTFSQKASFSEEKVRDAYKTAFDHYPSRWDSMLNTTASDCFRNALYAAAREQTIRFRDIGDLDETYCKEKEVLYDEYKLYLTLDLVKRLVAKRMPEFLTSDVLAQLTEAGILSSSIVKTLTLSTGHSKNVRLRSINRSFVNGYGRRDITTIST
;
A
#
# COMPACT_ATOMS: atom_id res chain seq x y z
N ARG A 1 12.34 35.61 -23.59
CA ARG A 1 11.24 34.93 -22.81
C ARG A 1 9.86 35.07 -23.44
N ARG A 2 9.54 36.14 -24.18
CA ARG A 2 8.23 36.34 -24.84
C ARG A 2 7.98 35.40 -26.05
N GLN A 3 9.00 34.95 -26.76
CA GLN A 3 8.84 34.12 -27.98
C GLN A 3 8.36 32.67 -27.67
N ARG A 4 8.63 32.10 -26.50
CA ARG A 4 8.16 30.73 -26.17
C ARG A 4 6.68 30.63 -25.83
N GLN A 5 6.06 31.72 -25.37
CA GLN A 5 4.61 31.73 -25.10
C GLN A 5 3.76 31.91 -26.38
N MET A 6 4.32 32.47 -27.45
CA MET A 6 3.62 32.61 -28.72
C MET A 6 3.42 31.28 -29.48
N CYS A 7 4.30 30.31 -29.32
CA CYS A 7 4.24 29.05 -30.10
C CYS A 7 3.05 28.15 -29.77
N ILE A 8 2.40 28.31 -28.63
CA ILE A 8 1.19 27.52 -28.27
C ILE A 8 -0.08 28.23 -28.79
N ARG A 9 -0.06 29.57 -28.89
CA ARG A 9 -1.21 30.40 -29.29
C ARG A 9 -1.47 30.41 -30.78
N ASP A 10 -0.43 30.16 -31.61
CA ASP A 10 -0.52 30.22 -33.07
C ASP A 10 -0.91 28.88 -33.75
N ARG A 11 -1.13 27.82 -32.98
CA ARG A 11 -1.32 26.45 -33.50
C ARG A 11 -2.76 25.94 -33.43
N GLY A 12 -3.72 26.76 -33.71
CA GLY A 12 -5.12 26.36 -33.76
C GLY A 12 -6.04 27.25 -32.96
N ASN A 13 -7.34 27.09 -33.12
CA ASN A 13 -8.34 27.81 -32.40
C ASN A 13 -8.24 27.49 -30.88
N PRO A 14 -7.94 28.45 -29.99
CA PRO A 14 -7.90 28.21 -28.55
C PRO A 14 -9.14 27.53 -28.00
N ASN A 15 -10.30 27.86 -28.54
CA ASN A 15 -11.59 27.28 -28.16
C ASN A 15 -11.68 25.80 -28.53
N GLU A 16 -11.02 25.36 -29.60
CA GLU A 16 -10.96 23.97 -30.03
C GLU A 16 -10.05 23.16 -29.08
N PHE A 17 -8.89 23.70 -28.70
CA PHE A 17 -8.00 23.11 -27.73
C PHE A 17 -8.70 22.90 -26.38
N ASP A 18 -9.27 23.98 -25.84
CA ASP A 18 -9.96 23.93 -24.55
C ASP A 18 -11.13 22.96 -24.58
N SER A 19 -11.90 22.94 -25.67
CA SER A 19 -13.02 22.02 -25.85
C SER A 19 -12.57 20.56 -25.91
N ARG A 20 -11.44 20.28 -26.59
CA ARG A 20 -10.87 18.92 -26.70
C ARG A 20 -10.38 18.41 -25.35
N VAL A 21 -9.61 19.22 -24.61
CA VAL A 21 -9.09 18.89 -23.29
C VAL A 21 -10.21 18.70 -22.28
N TYR A 22 -11.18 19.62 -22.26
CA TYR A 22 -12.32 19.52 -21.36
C TYR A 22 -13.21 18.31 -21.67
N ARG A 23 -13.44 17.99 -22.94
CA ARG A 23 -14.19 16.80 -23.34
C ARG A 23 -13.49 15.52 -22.85
N ALA A 24 -12.19 15.39 -23.08
CA ALA A 24 -11.42 14.23 -22.62
C ALA A 24 -11.47 14.08 -21.10
N TYR A 25 -11.37 15.18 -20.37
CA TYR A 25 -11.52 15.18 -18.90
C TYR A 25 -12.92 14.69 -18.48
N LYS A 26 -13.96 15.25 -19.10
CA LYS A 26 -15.34 14.93 -18.75
C LYS A 26 -15.70 13.49 -19.07
N GLU A 27 -15.35 13.00 -20.27
CA GLU A 27 -15.58 11.62 -20.68
C GLU A 27 -14.92 10.63 -19.72
N GLU A 28 -13.68 10.89 -19.32
CA GLU A 28 -12.96 10.03 -18.40
C GLU A 28 -13.53 10.07 -16.99
N ARG A 29 -13.89 11.27 -16.51
CA ARG A 29 -14.54 11.44 -15.21
C ARG A 29 -15.88 10.68 -15.15
N ASP A 30 -16.70 10.78 -16.21
CA ASP A 30 -17.99 10.12 -16.26
C ASP A 30 -17.83 8.60 -16.39
N ARG A 31 -16.78 8.12 -17.09
CA ARG A 31 -16.40 6.69 -17.15
C ARG A 31 -15.99 6.13 -15.79
N MET A 32 -15.34 6.94 -14.98
CA MET A 32 -14.79 6.59 -13.68
C MET A 32 -15.71 6.97 -12.52
N GLU A 33 -16.97 7.33 -12.79
CA GLU A 33 -17.94 7.72 -11.78
C GLU A 33 -18.09 6.62 -10.73
N GLY A 34 -17.97 7.00 -9.44
CA GLY A 34 -17.97 6.07 -8.31
C GLY A 34 -16.58 5.59 -7.88
N SER A 35 -15.50 5.87 -8.65
CA SER A 35 -14.13 5.63 -8.22
C SER A 35 -13.62 6.79 -7.35
N ASN A 36 -12.87 6.48 -6.29
CA ASN A 36 -12.26 7.48 -5.42
C ASN A 36 -11.18 8.32 -6.12
N PHE A 37 -10.71 7.90 -7.30
CA PHE A 37 -9.67 8.57 -8.10
C PHE A 37 -10.18 9.08 -9.45
N CYS A 38 -11.49 9.23 -9.60
CA CYS A 38 -12.08 9.65 -10.88
C CYS A 38 -11.52 11.00 -11.36
N GLN A 39 -11.25 11.94 -10.45
CA GLN A 39 -10.73 13.25 -10.79
C GLN A 39 -9.26 13.19 -11.23
N GLU A 40 -8.43 12.46 -10.51
CA GLU A 40 -7.00 12.30 -10.81
C GLU A 40 -6.80 11.63 -12.16
N ILE A 41 -7.53 10.56 -12.44
CA ILE A 41 -7.46 9.86 -13.73
C ILE A 41 -7.99 10.74 -14.86
N ALA A 42 -9.06 11.47 -14.63
CA ALA A 42 -9.59 12.42 -15.62
C ALA A 42 -8.58 13.54 -15.94
N VAL A 43 -7.84 14.04 -14.94
CA VAL A 43 -6.74 15.00 -15.16
C VAL A 43 -5.64 14.38 -16.00
N LEU A 44 -5.23 13.14 -15.72
CA LEU A 44 -4.20 12.45 -16.53
C LEU A 44 -4.67 12.24 -17.98
N ARG A 45 -5.95 11.97 -18.19
CA ARG A 45 -6.54 11.92 -19.54
C ARG A 45 -6.47 13.26 -20.25
N ALA A 46 -6.80 14.34 -19.57
CA ALA A 46 -6.67 15.70 -20.12
C ALA A 46 -5.22 16.04 -20.47
N VAL A 47 -4.26 15.66 -19.63
CA VAL A 47 -2.81 15.81 -19.89
C VAL A 47 -2.39 15.04 -21.15
N SER A 48 -2.90 13.82 -21.36
CA SER A 48 -2.62 13.07 -22.58
C SER A 48 -3.07 13.79 -23.84
N GLU A 49 -4.22 14.47 -23.81
CA GLU A 49 -4.71 15.29 -24.95
C GLU A 49 -3.85 16.55 -25.15
N ILE A 50 -3.36 17.17 -24.08
CA ILE A 50 -2.42 18.30 -24.17
C ILE A 50 -1.12 17.84 -24.86
N ILE A 51 -0.61 16.67 -24.54
CA ILE A 51 0.57 16.08 -25.17
C ILE A 51 0.29 15.85 -26.67
N CYS A 52 -0.84 15.22 -26.99
CA CYS A 52 -1.24 14.99 -28.37
C CYS A 52 -1.30 16.29 -29.18
N TRP A 53 -1.96 17.31 -28.65
CA TRP A 53 -2.05 18.62 -29.30
C TRP A 53 -0.69 19.28 -29.50
N THR A 54 0.14 19.29 -28.45
CA THR A 54 1.43 19.98 -28.46
C THR A 54 2.40 19.38 -29.49
N PHE A 55 2.35 18.07 -29.67
CA PHE A 55 3.28 17.35 -30.54
C PHE A 55 2.71 16.90 -31.88
N SER A 56 1.43 17.20 -32.18
CA SER A 56 0.73 16.77 -33.42
C SER A 56 1.46 17.15 -34.71
N GLN A 57 2.27 18.21 -34.69
CA GLN A 57 3.00 18.71 -35.86
C GLN A 57 4.35 18.03 -36.08
N LYS A 58 4.78 17.12 -35.19
CA LYS A 58 6.04 16.41 -35.34
C LYS A 58 5.83 15.12 -36.15
N ALA A 59 6.56 14.97 -37.26
CA ALA A 59 6.45 13.81 -38.16
C ALA A 59 6.64 12.46 -37.46
N SER A 60 7.41 12.40 -36.37
CA SER A 60 7.66 11.18 -35.59
C SER A 60 6.62 10.93 -34.48
N PHE A 61 5.65 11.83 -34.32
CA PHE A 61 4.66 11.73 -33.26
C PHE A 61 3.37 11.07 -33.75
N SER A 62 2.87 10.11 -32.99
CA SER A 62 1.59 9.45 -33.26
C SER A 62 0.66 9.64 -32.05
N GLU A 63 -0.43 10.37 -32.28
CA GLU A 63 -1.50 10.55 -31.27
C GLU A 63 -2.10 9.20 -30.85
N GLU A 64 -2.25 8.27 -31.80
CA GLU A 64 -2.78 6.94 -31.57
C GLU A 64 -1.92 6.18 -30.53
N LYS A 65 -0.59 6.20 -30.71
CA LYS A 65 0.32 5.55 -29.76
C LYS A 65 0.23 6.16 -28.34
N VAL A 66 0.02 7.47 -28.23
CA VAL A 66 -0.16 8.11 -26.91
C VAL A 66 -1.46 7.67 -26.28
N ARG A 67 -2.55 7.63 -27.05
CA ARG A 67 -3.85 7.17 -26.55
C ARG A 67 -3.84 5.69 -26.20
N ASP A 68 -3.18 4.86 -26.98
CA ASP A 68 -3.03 3.43 -26.69
C ASP A 68 -2.18 3.19 -25.44
N ALA A 69 -1.10 3.94 -25.28
CA ALA A 69 -0.30 3.90 -24.06
C ALA A 69 -1.11 4.32 -22.82
N TYR A 70 -1.92 5.38 -22.96
CA TYR A 70 -2.83 5.79 -21.91
C TYR A 70 -3.85 4.67 -21.58
N LYS A 71 -4.51 4.11 -22.59
CA LYS A 71 -5.46 3.00 -22.41
C LYS A 71 -4.79 1.81 -21.73
N THR A 72 -3.63 1.38 -22.24
CA THR A 72 -2.90 0.25 -21.66
C THR A 72 -2.54 0.49 -20.19
N ALA A 73 -2.20 1.73 -19.83
CA ALA A 73 -1.88 2.09 -18.46
C ALA A 73 -3.11 2.12 -17.54
N PHE A 74 -4.28 2.57 -18.07
CA PHE A 74 -5.42 2.94 -17.24
C PHE A 74 -6.70 2.12 -17.45
N ASP A 75 -6.81 1.27 -18.50
CA ASP A 75 -7.98 0.42 -18.69
C ASP A 75 -8.15 -0.63 -17.58
N HIS A 76 -7.03 -1.08 -17.00
CA HIS A 76 -7.03 -2.00 -15.85
C HIS A 76 -6.93 -1.28 -14.50
N TYR A 77 -6.85 0.04 -14.51
CA TYR A 77 -6.65 0.84 -13.32
C TYR A 77 -7.82 0.77 -12.34
N PRO A 78 -9.10 0.84 -12.77
CA PRO A 78 -10.23 0.71 -11.87
C PRO A 78 -10.20 -0.60 -11.08
N SER A 79 -10.03 -1.73 -11.77
CA SER A 79 -10.01 -3.03 -11.10
C SER A 79 -8.80 -3.24 -10.19
N ARG A 80 -7.67 -2.65 -10.56
CA ARG A 80 -6.47 -2.67 -9.70
C ARG A 80 -6.63 -1.76 -8.48
N TRP A 81 -7.19 -0.58 -8.67
CA TRP A 81 -7.43 0.36 -7.57
C TRP A 81 -8.56 -0.11 -6.67
N ASP A 82 -9.63 -0.65 -7.21
CA ASP A 82 -10.69 -1.27 -6.40
C ASP A 82 -10.14 -2.46 -5.60
N SER A 83 -9.20 -3.24 -6.15
CA SER A 83 -8.53 -4.28 -5.38
C SER A 83 -7.55 -3.72 -4.34
N MET A 84 -6.90 -2.58 -4.60
CA MET A 84 -6.03 -1.91 -3.64
C MET A 84 -6.82 -1.15 -2.57
N LEU A 85 -7.96 -0.55 -2.93
CA LEU A 85 -8.86 0.14 -1.99
C LEU A 85 -9.69 -0.85 -1.16
N ASN A 86 -10.03 -2.01 -1.73
CA ASN A 86 -10.61 -3.13 -1.00
C ASN A 86 -9.55 -3.93 -0.22
N THR A 87 -8.26 -3.57 -0.35
CA THR A 87 -7.22 -4.13 0.50
C THR A 87 -7.39 -3.52 1.89
N THR A 88 -8.00 -4.29 2.76
CA THR A 88 -8.26 -3.85 4.14
C THR A 88 -6.94 -3.55 4.84
N ALA A 89 -6.98 -2.69 5.86
CA ALA A 89 -5.82 -2.46 6.74
C ALA A 89 -5.24 -3.79 7.25
N SER A 90 -6.10 -4.79 7.39
CA SER A 90 -5.76 -6.16 7.77
C SER A 90 -4.86 -6.86 6.74
N ASP A 91 -5.21 -6.73 5.45
CA ASP A 91 -4.40 -7.34 4.37
C ASP A 91 -3.08 -6.61 4.18
N CYS A 92 -3.09 -5.27 4.27
CA CYS A 92 -1.87 -4.46 4.25
C CYS A 92 -0.95 -4.85 5.41
N PHE A 93 -1.51 -5.00 6.62
CA PHE A 93 -0.74 -5.39 7.79
C PHE A 93 -0.16 -6.81 7.66
N ARG A 94 -0.94 -7.77 7.16
CA ARG A 94 -0.46 -9.12 6.83
C ARG A 94 0.71 -9.07 5.86
N ASN A 95 0.57 -8.31 4.77
CA ASN A 95 1.62 -8.14 3.77
C ASN A 95 2.88 -7.46 4.36
N ALA A 96 2.70 -6.47 5.25
CA ALA A 96 3.78 -5.80 5.95
C ALA A 96 4.58 -6.77 6.85
N LEU A 97 3.90 -7.68 7.55
CA LEU A 97 4.54 -8.73 8.35
C LEU A 97 5.36 -9.67 7.46
N TYR A 98 4.80 -10.16 6.35
CA TYR A 98 5.53 -11.02 5.41
C TYR A 98 6.74 -10.33 4.79
N ALA A 99 6.60 -9.09 4.37
CA ALA A 99 7.70 -8.33 3.81
C ALA A 99 8.82 -8.11 4.85
N ALA A 100 8.44 -7.80 6.10
CA ALA A 100 9.40 -7.62 7.19
C ALA A 100 10.15 -8.93 7.52
N ALA A 101 9.47 -10.08 7.47
CA ALA A 101 10.06 -11.39 7.65
C ALA A 101 11.06 -11.71 6.54
N ARG A 102 10.66 -11.54 5.27
CA ARG A 102 11.53 -11.80 4.11
C ARG A 102 12.77 -10.92 4.07
N GLU A 103 12.67 -9.67 4.52
CA GLU A 103 13.80 -8.74 4.60
C GLU A 103 14.60 -8.92 5.90
N GLN A 104 14.24 -9.90 6.73
CA GLN A 104 14.89 -10.17 8.02
C GLN A 104 14.93 -8.95 8.96
N THR A 105 13.98 -8.00 8.77
CA THR A 105 13.84 -6.84 9.68
C THR A 105 13.11 -7.20 10.96
N ILE A 106 12.38 -8.31 10.95
CA ILE A 106 11.84 -9.01 12.12
C ILE A 106 12.28 -10.47 12.09
N ARG A 107 12.36 -11.09 13.28
CA ARG A 107 12.65 -12.51 13.45
C ARG A 107 11.53 -13.16 14.24
N PHE A 108 11.29 -14.43 13.98
CA PHE A 108 10.33 -15.22 14.74
C PHE A 108 11.07 -16.11 15.73
N ARG A 109 10.59 -16.13 16.97
CA ARG A 109 11.16 -16.95 18.04
C ARG A 109 10.04 -17.66 18.79
N ASP A 110 10.25 -18.95 19.06
CA ASP A 110 9.32 -19.71 19.90
C ASP A 110 9.30 -19.10 21.32
N ILE A 111 8.12 -18.95 21.89
CA ILE A 111 7.95 -18.37 23.22
C ILE A 111 8.50 -19.28 24.32
N GLY A 112 8.64 -20.58 24.02
CA GLY A 112 9.25 -21.57 24.92
C GLY A 112 10.77 -21.60 24.86
N ASP A 113 11.40 -20.97 23.85
CA ASP A 113 12.83 -21.01 23.62
C ASP A 113 13.47 -19.60 23.68
N LEU A 114 13.29 -18.94 24.82
CA LEU A 114 13.78 -17.58 25.02
C LEU A 114 15.09 -17.60 25.81
N ASP A 115 16.08 -16.91 25.27
CA ASP A 115 17.35 -16.65 25.91
C ASP A 115 17.61 -15.15 26.17
N GLU A 116 18.77 -14.80 26.70
CA GLU A 116 19.14 -13.41 26.99
C GLU A 116 19.30 -12.54 25.76
N THR A 117 19.39 -13.13 24.56
CA THR A 117 19.50 -12.38 23.29
C THR A 117 18.16 -11.86 22.78
N TYR A 118 17.04 -12.20 23.46
CA TYR A 118 15.71 -11.74 23.08
C TYR A 118 15.61 -10.22 22.96
N CYS A 119 15.27 -9.76 21.76
CA CYS A 119 15.11 -8.35 21.43
C CYS A 119 13.65 -8.01 21.11
N LYS A 120 12.93 -7.46 22.10
CA LYS A 120 11.52 -7.07 21.99
C LYS A 120 11.19 -6.14 20.81
N GLU A 121 12.19 -5.47 20.26
CA GLU A 121 12.03 -4.50 19.17
C GLU A 121 12.09 -5.15 17.79
N LYS A 122 12.71 -6.34 17.68
CA LYS A 122 12.93 -7.02 16.40
C LYS A 122 12.31 -8.40 16.35
N GLU A 123 11.93 -8.96 17.48
CA GLU A 123 11.44 -10.33 17.55
C GLU A 123 9.95 -10.40 17.79
N VAL A 124 9.30 -11.23 16.98
CA VAL A 124 7.93 -11.66 17.11
C VAL A 124 7.95 -13.02 17.78
N LEU A 125 7.36 -13.11 18.95
CA LEU A 125 7.24 -14.39 19.64
C LEU A 125 6.07 -15.18 19.07
N TYR A 126 6.15 -16.49 19.06
CA TYR A 126 5.05 -17.34 18.62
C TYR A 126 4.87 -18.56 19.51
N ASP A 127 3.66 -19.06 19.54
CA ASP A 127 3.30 -20.40 19.99
C ASP A 127 2.53 -21.13 18.87
N GLU A 128 1.93 -22.25 19.18
CA GLU A 128 1.17 -23.05 18.21
C GLU A 128 0.07 -22.25 17.50
N TYR A 129 -0.61 -21.32 18.21
CA TYR A 129 -1.82 -20.66 17.71
C TYR A 129 -1.66 -19.16 17.44
N LYS A 130 -0.68 -18.52 18.06
CA LYS A 130 -0.60 -17.05 18.09
C LYS A 130 0.81 -16.54 17.82
N LEU A 131 0.83 -15.34 17.27
CA LEU A 131 2.01 -14.47 17.24
C LEU A 131 1.84 -13.39 18.32
N TYR A 132 2.94 -13.00 18.94
CA TYR A 132 2.98 -11.99 20.01
C TYR A 132 3.97 -10.90 19.63
N LEU A 133 3.48 -9.66 19.59
CA LEU A 133 4.26 -8.49 19.20
C LEU A 133 4.14 -7.40 20.28
N THR A 134 5.19 -6.63 20.46
CA THR A 134 5.07 -5.37 21.22
C THR A 134 4.30 -4.34 20.42
N LEU A 135 3.62 -3.43 21.12
CA LEU A 135 2.90 -2.34 20.46
C LEU A 135 3.86 -1.45 19.62
N ASP A 136 5.07 -1.24 20.10
CA ASP A 136 6.08 -0.44 19.40
C ASP A 136 6.54 -1.10 18.09
N LEU A 137 6.64 -2.43 18.08
CA LEU A 137 6.92 -3.18 16.85
C LEU A 137 5.77 -3.04 15.84
N VAL A 138 4.51 -3.18 16.30
CA VAL A 138 3.33 -2.98 15.44
C VAL A 138 3.32 -1.57 14.85
N LYS A 139 3.49 -0.53 15.68
CA LYS A 139 3.54 0.87 15.23
C LYS A 139 4.63 1.09 14.20
N ARG A 140 5.81 0.55 14.42
CA ARG A 140 6.93 0.70 13.49
C ARG A 140 6.70 -0.02 12.15
N LEU A 141 6.09 -1.21 12.17
CA LEU A 141 5.71 -1.93 10.96
C LEU A 141 4.71 -1.12 10.13
N VAL A 142 3.66 -0.58 10.78
CA VAL A 142 2.66 0.25 10.12
C VAL A 142 3.31 1.52 9.55
N ALA A 143 4.03 2.28 10.36
CA ALA A 143 4.64 3.54 9.93
C ALA A 143 5.64 3.36 8.77
N LYS A 144 6.38 2.24 8.74
CA LYS A 144 7.39 2.00 7.71
C LYS A 144 6.81 1.41 6.42
N ARG A 145 5.74 0.60 6.51
CA ARG A 145 5.28 -0.24 5.41
C ARG A 145 3.85 0.04 4.94
N MET A 146 3.17 0.91 5.65
CA MET A 146 1.81 1.33 5.34
C MET A 146 1.71 2.87 5.45
N PRO A 147 2.58 3.63 4.73
CA PRO A 147 2.68 5.08 4.87
C PRO A 147 1.39 5.81 4.47
N GLU A 148 0.52 5.16 3.70
CA GLU A 148 -0.80 5.64 3.29
C GLU A 148 -1.84 5.61 4.40
N PHE A 149 -1.56 4.90 5.51
CA PHE A 149 -2.48 4.78 6.63
C PHE A 149 -1.99 5.51 7.86
N LEU A 150 -2.91 6.14 8.60
CA LEU A 150 -2.61 6.62 9.94
C LEU A 150 -2.47 5.43 10.90
N THR A 151 -1.38 5.40 11.64
CA THR A 151 -1.07 4.27 12.54
C THR A 151 -2.17 4.03 13.58
N SER A 152 -2.81 5.10 14.09
CA SER A 152 -3.94 5.01 15.01
C SER A 152 -5.12 4.25 14.40
N ASP A 153 -5.43 4.57 13.14
CA ASP A 153 -6.59 4.02 12.44
C ASP A 153 -6.40 2.55 12.11
N VAL A 154 -5.17 2.17 11.68
CA VAL A 154 -4.82 0.76 11.46
C VAL A 154 -4.96 -0.02 12.77
N LEU A 155 -4.44 0.50 13.88
CA LEU A 155 -4.54 -0.16 15.18
C LEU A 155 -5.99 -0.32 15.64
N ALA A 156 -6.83 0.70 15.43
CA ALA A 156 -8.25 0.64 15.73
C ALA A 156 -8.95 -0.43 14.89
N GLN A 157 -8.79 -0.38 13.56
CA GLN A 157 -9.38 -1.35 12.63
C GLN A 157 -8.96 -2.79 12.90
N LEU A 158 -7.67 -3.04 13.17
CA LEU A 158 -7.17 -4.38 13.51
C LEU A 158 -7.74 -4.88 14.84
N THR A 159 -7.97 -3.98 15.81
CA THR A 159 -8.54 -4.34 17.09
C THR A 159 -10.04 -4.60 16.98
N GLU A 160 -10.79 -3.76 16.28
CA GLU A 160 -12.23 -3.91 16.01
C GLU A 160 -12.53 -5.19 15.21
N ALA A 161 -11.68 -5.51 14.24
CA ALA A 161 -11.77 -6.76 13.47
C ALA A 161 -11.36 -8.02 14.29
N GLY A 162 -10.96 -7.86 15.55
CA GLY A 162 -10.53 -8.97 16.40
C GLY A 162 -9.21 -9.64 15.97
N ILE A 163 -8.47 -9.02 15.06
CA ILE A 163 -7.19 -9.52 14.54
C ILE A 163 -6.07 -9.27 15.54
N LEU A 164 -6.01 -8.06 16.07
CA LEU A 164 -5.05 -7.65 17.09
C LEU A 164 -5.73 -7.61 18.45
N SER A 165 -5.23 -8.41 19.39
CA SER A 165 -5.79 -8.43 20.74
C SER A 165 -5.59 -7.09 21.46
N SER A 166 -6.35 -6.86 22.52
CA SER A 166 -6.00 -5.88 23.56
C SER A 166 -4.62 -6.21 24.15
N SER A 167 -4.02 -5.23 24.82
CA SER A 167 -2.72 -5.43 25.47
C SER A 167 -2.80 -6.50 26.56
N ILE A 168 -1.95 -7.50 26.48
CA ILE A 168 -1.79 -8.55 27.48
C ILE A 168 -0.40 -8.45 28.09
N VAL A 169 -0.29 -8.78 29.39
CA VAL A 169 1.01 -8.93 30.05
C VAL A 169 1.34 -10.42 30.09
N LYS A 170 2.46 -10.79 29.50
CA LYS A 170 2.98 -12.16 29.57
C LYS A 170 4.28 -12.20 30.35
N THR A 171 4.37 -13.15 31.25
CA THR A 171 5.64 -13.46 31.93
C THR A 171 6.45 -14.36 30.99
N LEU A 172 7.57 -13.86 30.53
CA LEU A 172 8.51 -14.60 29.70
C LEU A 172 9.61 -15.14 30.59
N THR A 173 9.84 -16.45 30.54
CA THR A 173 10.92 -17.11 31.28
C THR A 173 12.07 -17.37 30.32
N LEU A 174 13.25 -16.83 30.64
CA LEU A 174 14.45 -17.04 29.86
C LEU A 174 15.08 -18.39 30.23
N SER A 175 15.91 -18.94 29.37
CA SER A 175 16.67 -20.19 29.60
C SER A 175 17.52 -20.15 30.86
N THR A 176 17.91 -18.97 31.31
CA THR A 176 18.63 -18.73 32.58
C THR A 176 17.74 -18.81 33.83
N GLY A 177 16.44 -19.04 33.69
CA GLY A 177 15.48 -19.05 34.78
C GLY A 177 14.96 -17.68 35.21
N HIS A 178 15.52 -16.60 34.66
CA HIS A 178 15.00 -15.26 34.92
C HIS A 178 13.65 -15.02 34.21
N SER A 179 12.69 -14.42 34.92
CA SER A 179 11.38 -14.08 34.35
C SER A 179 11.23 -12.60 34.18
N LYS A 180 10.65 -12.19 33.04
CA LYS A 180 10.41 -10.80 32.70
C LYS A 180 8.98 -10.61 32.24
N ASN A 181 8.29 -9.62 32.80
CA ASN A 181 6.95 -9.24 32.34
C ASN A 181 7.04 -8.33 31.13
N VAL A 182 6.44 -8.76 30.02
CA VAL A 182 6.42 -8.00 28.78
C VAL A 182 4.97 -7.75 28.36
N ARG A 183 4.68 -6.52 27.99
CA ARG A 183 3.36 -6.14 27.47
C ARG A 183 3.33 -6.40 25.97
N LEU A 184 2.45 -7.31 25.56
CA LEU A 184 2.35 -7.80 24.19
C LEU A 184 0.92 -7.65 23.67
N ARG A 185 0.79 -7.74 22.35
CA ARG A 185 -0.45 -7.96 21.62
C ARG A 185 -0.36 -9.27 20.88
N SER A 186 -1.47 -9.98 20.76
CA SER A 186 -1.47 -11.25 20.04
C SER A 186 -2.27 -11.17 18.74
N ILE A 187 -1.85 -11.96 17.77
CA ILE A 187 -2.50 -12.16 16.47
C ILE A 187 -2.61 -13.67 16.24
N ASN A 188 -3.74 -14.14 15.73
CA ASN A 188 -3.89 -15.55 15.38
C ASN A 188 -2.98 -15.92 14.20
N ARG A 189 -2.21 -17.01 14.31
CA ARG A 189 -1.36 -17.50 13.22
C ARG A 189 -2.16 -17.82 11.95
N SER A 190 -3.38 -18.33 12.10
CA SER A 190 -4.28 -18.59 10.98
C SER A 190 -4.62 -17.34 10.16
N PHE A 191 -4.71 -16.18 10.80
CA PHE A 191 -4.89 -14.91 10.09
C PHE A 191 -3.66 -14.58 9.23
N VAL A 192 -2.46 -14.77 9.77
CA VAL A 192 -1.22 -14.44 9.06
C VAL A 192 -0.93 -15.45 7.96
N ASN A 193 -0.99 -16.74 8.27
CA ASN A 193 -0.66 -17.83 7.35
C ASN A 193 -1.74 -18.11 6.27
N GLY A 194 -2.84 -17.34 6.24
CA GLY A 194 -4.03 -17.59 5.44
C GLY A 194 -3.79 -17.95 3.96
N TYR A 195 -4.69 -18.75 3.44
CA TYR A 195 -4.89 -19.24 2.06
C TYR A 195 -3.60 -19.47 1.25
N GLY A 196 -2.98 -20.64 1.43
CA GLY A 196 -1.92 -21.15 0.54
C GLY A 196 -0.54 -20.54 0.72
N ARG A 197 -0.33 -19.69 1.72
CA ARG A 197 1.00 -19.13 2.05
C ARG A 197 1.77 -20.08 2.96
N ARG A 198 3.10 -20.09 2.81
CA ARG A 198 3.99 -20.78 3.75
C ARG A 198 3.85 -20.16 5.15
N ASP A 199 4.05 -20.99 6.18
CA ASP A 199 4.05 -20.50 7.56
C ASP A 199 5.08 -19.35 7.69
N ILE A 200 4.65 -18.21 8.22
CA ILE A 200 5.49 -17.02 8.32
C ILE A 200 6.72 -17.28 9.22
N THR A 201 6.59 -18.18 10.19
CA THR A 201 7.69 -18.52 11.11
C THR A 201 8.83 -19.29 10.43
N THR A 202 8.58 -19.89 9.25
CA THR A 202 9.59 -20.62 8.46
C THR A 202 10.29 -19.75 7.42
N ILE A 203 9.89 -18.47 7.27
CA ILE A 203 10.49 -17.56 6.27
C ILE A 203 11.82 -16.98 6.75
N SER A 204 12.02 -16.90 8.06
CA SER A 204 13.18 -16.25 8.68
C SER A 204 14.30 -17.21 9.09
N THR A 205 14.22 -18.45 8.68
CA THR A 205 15.31 -19.45 8.76
C THR A 205 15.98 -19.53 7.36
#